data_b720a08dafdd864f14d3986444a63eb4
#
_entry.id   b720a08dafdd864f14d3986444a63eb4
#
_cell.length_a   1.000
_cell.length_b   1.000
_cell.length_c   1.000
_cell.angle_alpha   90.00
_cell.angle_beta   90.00
_cell.angle_gamma   90.00
#
_symmetry.space_group_name_H-M   'P 1'
#
loop_
_entity.id
_entity.type
_entity.pdbx_description
1 polymer ?
#
loop_
_entity_poly.entity_id
_entity_poly.type
_entity_poly.pdbx_seq_one_letter_code
_entity_poly.pdbx_strand_id
1 'polypeptide(L)'
;FDILRLFHLRFKYSFYLSLFLTLSLLGYGNYNYQHPDTRVINMVINKPADTDGQSLKVVAISDIHLGYATNKTMLAGYVDMINAQRPDIVLIGGDLIDNSVAPLRYEHMEEELSKIYAPLGVYMVPGNHEYISGIEESEKFIAQTPIVLLRDSVAILPNQIQLIGRDDRHNKGRKTLGQLTANLDKSKPVILLDHQPYDLEKTEEAGVDLQFSGHTHRGQVWPMNWIVDHLFELSYGTKKIGTSTIYVSSGLSLWGPPFRIGTDSEMVVFNITFKE
;
A
#
# COMPACT_ATOMS: atom_id res chain seq x y z
N PHE A 1 12.24 18.98 -28.61
CA PHE A 1 12.46 19.84 -29.76
C PHE A 1 13.86 19.64 -30.35
N ASP A 2 14.88 19.34 -29.58
CA ASP A 2 16.21 19.06 -30.10
C ASP A 2 16.22 17.78 -30.94
N ILE A 3 15.36 16.80 -30.62
CA ILE A 3 15.13 15.61 -31.45
C ILE A 3 14.54 16.01 -32.82
N LEU A 4 13.58 16.92 -32.88
CA LEU A 4 13.02 17.41 -34.14
C LEU A 4 14.05 18.20 -34.97
N ARG A 5 14.96 18.93 -34.29
CA ARG A 5 16.09 19.60 -34.93
C ARG A 5 17.07 18.63 -35.60
N LEU A 6 17.27 17.44 -35.01
CA LEU A 6 18.08 16.37 -35.62
C LEU A 6 17.49 15.92 -36.96
N PHE A 7 16.18 16.03 -37.15
CA PHE A 7 15.50 15.73 -38.44
C PHE A 7 15.29 16.98 -39.30
N HIS A 8 15.97 18.11 -39.02
CA HIS A 8 15.85 19.39 -39.72
C HIS A 8 14.42 19.99 -39.73
N LEU A 9 13.54 19.55 -38.82
CA LEU A 9 12.19 20.07 -38.70
C LEU A 9 12.20 21.34 -37.87
N ARG A 10 11.87 22.48 -38.47
CA ARG A 10 11.73 23.78 -37.81
C ARG A 10 10.25 24.10 -37.66
N PHE A 11 9.78 24.17 -36.41
CA PHE A 11 8.41 24.58 -36.10
C PHE A 11 8.39 25.93 -35.39
N LYS A 12 7.80 26.94 -36.01
CA LYS A 12 7.80 28.34 -35.52
C LYS A 12 7.29 28.47 -34.06
N TYR A 13 6.33 27.65 -33.71
CA TYR A 13 5.68 27.67 -32.39
C TYR A 13 6.17 26.56 -31.44
N SER A 14 7.29 25.98 -31.76
CA SER A 14 7.84 24.82 -31.01
C SER A 14 7.93 25.05 -29.49
N PHE A 15 8.37 26.22 -29.07
CA PHE A 15 8.46 26.57 -27.65
C PHE A 15 7.07 26.56 -26.96
N TYR A 16 6.09 27.21 -27.55
CA TYR A 16 4.74 27.30 -26.97
C TYR A 16 4.06 25.94 -26.95
N LEU A 17 4.22 25.15 -27.97
CA LEU A 17 3.70 23.77 -28.01
C LEU A 17 4.36 22.90 -26.93
N SER A 18 5.69 23.00 -26.77
CA SER A 18 6.41 22.27 -25.74
C SER A 18 5.92 22.65 -24.34
N LEU A 19 5.84 23.96 -24.08
CA LEU A 19 5.37 24.47 -22.82
C LEU A 19 3.94 23.99 -22.53
N PHE A 20 3.05 24.08 -23.51
CA PHE A 20 1.66 23.64 -23.38
C PHE A 20 1.58 22.13 -23.07
N LEU A 21 2.31 21.28 -23.82
CA LEU A 21 2.33 19.84 -23.60
C LEU A 21 2.91 19.50 -22.21
N THR A 22 3.96 20.18 -21.79
CA THR A 22 4.56 19.97 -20.46
C THR A 22 3.58 20.34 -19.35
N LEU A 23 2.97 21.52 -19.42
CA LEU A 23 2.00 21.95 -18.40
C LEU A 23 0.75 21.05 -18.39
N SER A 24 0.29 20.60 -19.56
CA SER A 24 -0.84 19.67 -19.66
C SER A 24 -0.51 18.31 -19.03
N LEU A 25 0.71 17.80 -19.26
CA LEU A 25 1.17 16.53 -18.69
C LEU A 25 1.32 16.62 -17.18
N LEU A 26 1.88 17.74 -16.67
CA LEU A 26 2.00 17.97 -15.23
C LEU A 26 0.62 18.15 -14.58
N GLY A 27 -0.30 18.88 -15.23
CA GLY A 27 -1.68 19.02 -14.77
C GLY A 27 -2.41 17.67 -14.70
N TYR A 28 -2.28 16.85 -15.75
CA TYR A 28 -2.82 15.49 -15.78
C TYR A 28 -2.21 14.63 -14.66
N GLY A 29 -0.89 14.63 -14.52
CA GLY A 29 -0.21 13.82 -13.51
C GLY A 29 -0.59 14.24 -12.08
N ASN A 30 -0.78 15.55 -11.84
CA ASN A 30 -1.25 16.05 -10.54
C ASN A 30 -2.71 15.65 -10.28
N TYR A 31 -3.58 15.75 -11.28
CA TYR A 31 -4.96 15.28 -11.19
C TYR A 31 -5.02 13.79 -10.82
N ASN A 32 -4.23 12.98 -11.51
CA ASN A 32 -4.17 11.53 -11.30
C ASN A 32 -3.66 11.16 -9.88
N TYR A 33 -2.72 11.94 -9.37
CA TYR A 33 -2.24 11.82 -7.98
C TYR A 33 -3.34 12.08 -6.95
N GLN A 34 -4.14 13.13 -7.17
CA GLN A 34 -5.17 13.58 -6.21
C GLN A 34 -6.45 12.74 -6.25
N HIS A 35 -6.62 11.87 -7.25
CA HIS A 35 -7.82 11.06 -7.44
C HIS A 35 -7.48 9.57 -7.48
N PRO A 36 -7.24 8.95 -6.32
CA PRO A 36 -6.93 7.52 -6.26
C PRO A 36 -8.10 6.67 -6.77
N ASP A 37 -7.77 5.64 -7.53
CA ASP A 37 -8.73 4.64 -7.99
C ASP A 37 -9.10 3.66 -6.86
N THR A 38 -10.32 3.13 -6.89
CA THR A 38 -10.71 1.99 -6.06
C THR A 38 -10.64 0.71 -6.88
N ARG A 39 -9.69 -0.17 -6.57
CA ARG A 39 -9.51 -1.47 -7.23
C ARG A 39 -10.23 -2.57 -6.45
N VAL A 40 -11.24 -3.18 -7.04
CA VAL A 40 -12.00 -4.27 -6.39
C VAL A 40 -11.51 -5.61 -6.90
N ILE A 41 -11.13 -6.49 -5.97
CA ILE A 41 -10.62 -7.83 -6.23
C ILE A 41 -11.49 -8.84 -5.51
N ASN A 42 -12.14 -9.72 -6.28
CA ASN A 42 -12.90 -10.83 -5.73
C ASN A 42 -11.99 -12.07 -5.69
N MET A 43 -11.87 -12.70 -4.54
CA MET A 43 -11.05 -13.90 -4.37
C MET A 43 -11.70 -14.93 -3.47
N VAL A 44 -11.25 -16.16 -3.61
CA VAL A 44 -11.68 -17.30 -2.78
C VAL A 44 -10.48 -17.85 -2.04
N ILE A 45 -10.63 -18.06 -0.74
CA ILE A 45 -9.70 -18.81 0.09
C ILE A 45 -10.39 -20.12 0.46
N ASN A 46 -9.79 -21.26 0.08
CA ASN A 46 -10.33 -22.60 0.34
C ASN A 46 -9.91 -23.07 1.74
N LYS A 47 -10.32 -22.31 2.74
CA LYS A 47 -10.13 -22.60 4.17
C LYS A 47 -11.30 -21.98 4.94
N PRO A 48 -11.82 -22.66 5.98
CA PRO A 48 -12.92 -22.12 6.78
C PRO A 48 -12.49 -20.91 7.61
N ALA A 49 -13.35 -19.90 7.65
CA ALA A 49 -13.25 -18.77 8.57
C ALA A 49 -14.60 -18.57 9.25
N ASP A 50 -14.57 -18.11 10.50
CA ASP A 50 -15.77 -17.78 11.26
C ASP A 50 -16.23 -16.35 10.90
N THR A 51 -16.92 -16.25 9.77
CA THR A 51 -17.45 -14.99 9.24
C THR A 51 -18.91 -15.08 8.89
N ASP A 52 -19.67 -14.02 9.11
CA ASP A 52 -21.05 -13.93 8.63
C ASP A 52 -21.13 -14.06 7.13
N GLY A 53 -21.87 -15.09 6.65
CA GLY A 53 -22.00 -15.36 5.22
C GLY A 53 -20.73 -15.83 4.52
N GLN A 54 -19.71 -16.28 5.26
CA GLN A 54 -18.42 -16.76 4.73
C GLN A 54 -17.71 -15.75 3.83
N SER A 55 -17.85 -14.46 4.12
CA SER A 55 -17.23 -13.37 3.36
C SER A 55 -16.52 -12.36 4.27
N LEU A 56 -15.52 -11.70 3.73
CA LEU A 56 -14.76 -10.63 4.40
C LEU A 56 -14.45 -9.54 3.38
N LYS A 57 -14.78 -8.29 3.73
CA LYS A 57 -14.39 -7.13 2.95
C LYS A 57 -13.16 -6.46 3.59
N VAL A 58 -12.04 -6.56 2.91
CA VAL A 58 -10.77 -5.94 3.32
C VAL A 58 -10.53 -4.70 2.50
N VAL A 59 -10.33 -3.56 3.13
CA VAL A 59 -9.73 -2.40 2.48
C VAL A 59 -8.24 -2.41 2.78
N ALA A 60 -7.42 -2.45 1.73
CA ALA A 60 -5.97 -2.44 1.83
C ALA A 60 -5.40 -1.20 1.15
N ILE A 61 -4.55 -0.49 1.85
CA ILE A 61 -3.86 0.72 1.40
C ILE A 61 -2.38 0.63 1.76
N SER A 62 -1.55 1.36 1.05
CA SER A 62 -0.10 1.43 1.31
C SER A 62 0.43 2.77 0.82
N ASP A 63 1.62 3.15 1.27
CA ASP A 63 2.37 4.28 0.72
C ASP A 63 1.56 5.59 0.74
N ILE A 64 1.08 5.96 1.92
CA ILE A 64 0.28 7.17 2.14
C ILE A 64 1.19 8.40 2.22
N HIS A 65 2.41 8.24 2.76
CA HIS A 65 3.43 9.27 2.89
C HIS A 65 2.89 10.58 3.49
N LEU A 66 2.23 10.46 4.66
CA LEU A 66 1.75 11.63 5.39
C LEU A 66 2.89 12.57 5.75
N GLY A 67 2.69 13.85 5.48
CA GLY A 67 3.71 14.87 5.68
C GLY A 67 3.25 16.22 5.11
N TYR A 68 4.19 17.01 4.63
CA TYR A 68 3.85 18.30 4.05
C TYR A 68 3.10 18.22 2.71
N ALA A 69 3.39 17.20 1.89
CA ALA A 69 2.73 17.00 0.59
C ALA A 69 1.36 16.36 0.76
N THR A 70 1.29 15.26 1.53
CA THR A 70 0.04 14.58 1.88
C THR A 70 -0.40 15.06 3.26
N ASN A 71 -1.12 16.18 3.28
CA ASN A 71 -1.54 16.90 4.49
C ASN A 71 -2.85 16.34 5.09
N LYS A 72 -3.29 16.92 6.22
CA LYS A 72 -4.51 16.52 6.92
C LYS A 72 -5.77 16.56 6.04
N THR A 73 -5.88 17.51 5.11
CA THR A 73 -7.04 17.62 4.21
C THR A 73 -7.10 16.44 3.24
N MET A 74 -5.95 16.04 2.67
CA MET A 74 -5.90 14.87 1.81
C MET A 74 -6.18 13.59 2.60
N LEU A 75 -5.62 13.48 3.80
CA LEU A 75 -5.88 12.36 4.70
C LEU A 75 -7.38 12.22 5.01
N ALA A 76 -8.09 13.33 5.28
CA ALA A 76 -9.54 13.31 5.49
C ALA A 76 -10.28 12.72 4.29
N GLY A 77 -9.90 13.09 3.07
CA GLY A 77 -10.46 12.50 1.85
C GLY A 77 -10.19 10.99 1.73
N TYR A 78 -9.00 10.53 2.11
CA TYR A 78 -8.67 9.11 2.12
C TYR A 78 -9.47 8.33 3.18
N VAL A 79 -9.64 8.91 4.36
CA VAL A 79 -10.48 8.33 5.43
C VAL A 79 -11.93 8.20 4.97
N ASP A 80 -12.47 9.22 4.30
CA ASP A 80 -13.82 9.16 3.73
C ASP A 80 -13.94 8.07 2.67
N MET A 81 -12.94 7.93 1.77
CA MET A 81 -12.89 6.86 0.77
C MET A 81 -12.89 5.47 1.42
N ILE A 82 -12.08 5.26 2.46
CA ILE A 82 -12.00 3.99 3.20
C ILE A 82 -13.34 3.67 3.84
N ASN A 83 -13.91 4.61 4.61
CA ASN A 83 -15.15 4.41 5.34
C ASN A 83 -16.36 4.21 4.40
N ALA A 84 -16.36 4.83 3.22
CA ALA A 84 -17.40 4.64 2.20
C ALA A 84 -17.47 3.17 1.71
N GLN A 85 -16.36 2.42 1.78
CA GLN A 85 -16.35 1.00 1.43
C GLN A 85 -17.02 0.12 2.51
N ARG A 86 -17.22 0.63 3.73
CA ARG A 86 -17.70 -0.15 4.89
C ARG A 86 -16.89 -1.44 5.08
N PRO A 87 -15.58 -1.34 5.29
CA PRO A 87 -14.71 -2.50 5.45
C PRO A 87 -15.01 -3.26 6.74
N ASP A 88 -14.79 -4.57 6.72
CA ASP A 88 -14.73 -5.38 7.94
C ASP A 88 -13.39 -5.17 8.65
N ILE A 89 -12.32 -5.01 7.88
CA ILE A 89 -10.94 -4.77 8.34
C ILE A 89 -10.22 -3.82 7.39
N VAL A 90 -9.33 -2.99 7.93
CA VAL A 90 -8.42 -2.15 7.14
C VAL A 90 -6.99 -2.61 7.36
N LEU A 91 -6.25 -2.78 6.26
CA LEU A 91 -4.86 -3.18 6.23
C LEU A 91 -4.00 -2.06 5.63
N ILE A 92 -2.94 -1.67 6.33
CA ILE A 92 -1.99 -0.64 5.90
C ILE A 92 -0.64 -1.31 5.65
N GLY A 93 -0.24 -1.36 4.39
CA GLY A 93 0.94 -2.07 3.91
C GLY A 93 2.27 -1.33 4.12
N GLY A 94 2.33 -0.37 5.05
CA GLY A 94 3.55 0.40 5.36
C GLY A 94 3.60 1.77 4.67
N ASP A 95 4.64 2.53 4.98
CA ASP A 95 4.90 3.89 4.50
C ASP A 95 3.70 4.83 4.72
N LEU A 96 3.18 4.82 5.96
CA LEU A 96 2.16 5.76 6.42
C LEU A 96 2.74 7.16 6.56
N ILE A 97 3.97 7.26 7.11
CA ILE A 97 4.69 8.49 7.41
C ILE A 97 5.74 8.71 6.32
N ASP A 98 5.92 9.94 5.83
CA ASP A 98 6.94 10.22 4.81
C ASP A 98 8.36 10.29 5.42
N ASN A 99 8.79 11.49 5.85
CA ASN A 99 10.17 11.70 6.32
C ASN A 99 10.27 12.11 7.79
N SER A 100 9.16 12.50 8.41
CA SER A 100 9.12 12.98 9.79
C SER A 100 7.70 12.95 10.35
N VAL A 101 7.58 12.65 11.63
CA VAL A 101 6.30 12.75 12.37
C VAL A 101 5.94 14.20 12.75
N ALA A 102 6.85 15.16 12.60
CA ALA A 102 6.62 16.54 13.04
C ALA A 102 5.42 17.22 12.33
N PRO A 103 5.27 17.14 10.99
CA PRO A 103 4.08 17.67 10.31
C PRO A 103 2.78 17.01 10.78
N LEU A 104 2.81 15.70 11.03
CA LEU A 104 1.64 14.93 11.46
C LEU A 104 1.15 15.39 12.83
N ARG A 105 2.07 15.58 13.79
CA ARG A 105 1.78 16.12 15.12
C ARG A 105 1.29 17.56 15.06
N TYR A 106 1.91 18.38 14.21
CA TYR A 106 1.53 19.80 14.05
C TYR A 106 0.09 19.96 13.54
N GLU A 107 -0.31 19.10 12.60
CA GLU A 107 -1.66 19.10 12.01
C GLU A 107 -2.67 18.22 12.77
N HIS A 108 -2.26 17.54 13.85
CA HIS A 108 -3.10 16.59 14.59
C HIS A 108 -3.71 15.51 13.68
N MET A 109 -2.88 14.87 12.86
CA MET A 109 -3.35 13.86 11.90
C MET A 109 -3.81 12.56 12.57
N GLU A 110 -3.38 12.29 13.82
CA GLU A 110 -3.87 11.20 14.66
C GLU A 110 -5.39 11.24 14.87
N GLU A 111 -5.96 12.43 14.92
CA GLU A 111 -7.41 12.61 15.04
C GLU A 111 -8.15 12.15 13.78
N GLU A 112 -7.55 12.39 12.61
CA GLU A 112 -8.11 11.97 11.33
C GLU A 112 -7.97 10.46 11.14
N LEU A 113 -6.80 9.90 11.42
CA LEU A 113 -6.58 8.44 11.39
C LEU A 113 -7.53 7.69 12.33
N SER A 114 -7.90 8.32 13.47
CA SER A 114 -8.83 7.74 14.44
C SER A 114 -10.29 7.66 13.93
N LYS A 115 -10.61 8.30 12.82
CA LYS A 115 -11.93 8.21 12.18
C LYS A 115 -12.08 7.01 11.24
N ILE A 116 -11.00 6.29 10.95
CA ILE A 116 -11.07 5.05 10.17
C ILE A 116 -11.84 4.03 11.01
N TYR A 117 -12.92 3.50 10.45
CA TYR A 117 -13.77 2.54 11.13
C TYR A 117 -13.82 1.19 10.41
N ALA A 118 -13.43 0.15 11.13
CA ALA A 118 -13.54 -1.24 10.69
C ALA A 118 -13.83 -2.14 11.92
N PRO A 119 -14.89 -2.95 11.93
CA PRO A 119 -15.27 -3.77 13.10
C PRO A 119 -14.18 -4.73 13.59
N LEU A 120 -13.35 -5.27 12.68
CA LEU A 120 -12.24 -6.17 13.00
C LEU A 120 -10.92 -5.43 13.26
N GLY A 121 -10.95 -4.08 13.16
CA GLY A 121 -9.79 -3.24 13.45
C GLY A 121 -9.01 -2.75 12.22
N VAL A 122 -8.02 -1.92 12.51
CA VAL A 122 -7.08 -1.36 11.54
C VAL A 122 -5.69 -1.86 11.89
N TYR A 123 -5.02 -2.52 10.96
CA TYR A 123 -3.71 -3.13 11.16
C TYR A 123 -2.69 -2.58 10.18
N MET A 124 -1.47 -2.40 10.63
CA MET A 124 -0.39 -1.81 9.85
C MET A 124 0.91 -2.59 10.05
N VAL A 125 1.75 -2.62 9.03
CA VAL A 125 3.17 -2.96 9.15
C VAL A 125 4.02 -1.72 8.88
N PRO A 126 5.24 -1.60 9.43
CA PRO A 126 6.13 -0.53 9.04
C PRO A 126 6.63 -0.75 7.61
N GLY A 127 6.84 0.33 6.88
CA GLY A 127 7.63 0.36 5.67
C GLY A 127 9.00 0.98 5.92
N ASN A 128 9.74 1.23 4.86
CA ASN A 128 11.06 1.84 4.98
C ASN A 128 11.00 3.30 5.44
N HIS A 129 9.92 4.02 5.17
CA HIS A 129 9.77 5.41 5.59
C HIS A 129 9.51 5.56 7.09
N GLU A 130 8.90 4.59 7.78
CA GLU A 130 8.86 4.61 9.24
C GLU A 130 10.26 4.53 9.86
N TYR A 131 11.22 3.86 9.20
CA TYR A 131 12.63 3.86 9.61
C TYR A 131 13.35 5.16 9.25
N ILE A 132 13.08 5.74 8.09
CA ILE A 132 13.63 7.03 7.67
C ILE A 132 13.18 8.15 8.60
N SER A 133 11.90 8.16 8.99
CA SER A 133 11.32 9.15 9.92
C SER A 133 11.71 8.90 11.39
N GLY A 134 12.38 7.78 11.69
CA GLY A 134 12.73 7.32 13.02
C GLY A 134 11.67 6.38 13.58
N ILE A 135 11.96 5.08 13.57
CA ILE A 135 10.99 4.03 13.90
C ILE A 135 10.34 4.22 15.28
N GLU A 136 11.11 4.63 16.29
CA GLU A 136 10.58 4.85 17.65
C GLU A 136 9.58 6.02 17.71
N GLU A 137 9.84 7.10 16.98
CA GLU A 137 8.93 8.26 16.92
C GLU A 137 7.69 7.94 16.09
N SER A 138 7.84 7.14 15.03
CA SER A 138 6.72 6.62 14.24
C SER A 138 5.81 5.73 15.06
N GLU A 139 6.37 4.80 15.84
CA GLU A 139 5.61 3.96 16.77
C GLU A 139 4.85 4.78 17.82
N LYS A 140 5.51 5.78 18.41
CA LYS A 140 4.87 6.67 19.40
C LYS A 140 3.71 7.47 18.78
N PHE A 141 3.82 7.85 17.52
CA PHE A 141 2.74 8.55 16.81
C PHE A 141 1.59 7.58 16.52
N ILE A 142 1.88 6.41 15.93
CA ILE A 142 0.89 5.40 15.58
C ILE A 142 0.14 4.93 16.83
N ALA A 143 0.82 4.79 17.97
CA ALA A 143 0.20 4.40 19.26
C ALA A 143 -0.84 5.42 19.80
N GLN A 144 -0.94 6.63 19.23
CA GLN A 144 -1.98 7.61 19.54
C GLN A 144 -3.25 7.40 18.70
N THR A 145 -3.26 6.42 17.81
CA THR A 145 -4.36 6.08 16.91
C THR A 145 -4.89 4.68 17.25
N PRO A 146 -6.05 4.26 16.74
CA PRO A 146 -6.54 2.89 16.89
C PRO A 146 -5.83 1.86 16.02
N ILE A 147 -4.78 2.26 15.28
CA ILE A 147 -4.03 1.38 14.39
C ILE A 147 -3.16 0.43 15.21
N VAL A 148 -3.31 -0.87 14.96
CA VAL A 148 -2.45 -1.91 15.55
C VAL A 148 -1.24 -2.10 14.65
N LEU A 149 -0.07 -1.65 15.12
CA LEU A 149 1.18 -1.85 14.40
C LEU A 149 1.73 -3.26 14.66
N LEU A 150 1.86 -4.04 13.60
CA LEU A 150 2.43 -5.39 13.62
C LEU A 150 3.89 -5.34 13.16
N ARG A 151 4.82 -5.63 14.06
CA ARG A 151 6.24 -5.77 13.76
C ARG A 151 6.70 -7.18 14.10
N ASP A 152 6.98 -7.99 13.09
CA ASP A 152 7.34 -9.41 13.25
C ASP A 152 6.43 -10.15 14.23
N SER A 153 5.14 -9.92 14.09
CA SER A 153 4.11 -10.42 14.99
C SER A 153 2.88 -10.94 14.24
N VAL A 154 2.05 -11.67 14.96
CA VAL A 154 0.81 -12.26 14.44
C VAL A 154 -0.35 -11.81 15.31
N ALA A 155 -1.43 -11.38 14.66
CA ALA A 155 -2.73 -11.17 15.30
C ALA A 155 -3.70 -12.28 14.85
N ILE A 156 -4.39 -12.88 15.81
CA ILE A 156 -5.49 -13.81 15.54
C ILE A 156 -6.77 -13.01 15.67
N LEU A 157 -7.49 -12.86 14.56
CA LEU A 157 -8.75 -12.13 14.53
C LEU A 157 -9.89 -12.97 15.14
N PRO A 158 -10.98 -12.34 15.61
CA PRO A 158 -12.13 -13.06 16.18
C PRO A 158 -12.71 -14.14 15.26
N ASN A 159 -12.62 -13.94 13.94
CA ASN A 159 -13.06 -14.88 12.91
C ASN A 159 -11.99 -15.94 12.55
N GLN A 160 -10.99 -16.14 13.39
CA GLN A 160 -9.88 -17.09 13.25
C GLN A 160 -8.95 -16.85 12.06
N ILE A 161 -9.06 -15.72 11.38
CA ILE A 161 -8.07 -15.31 10.37
C ILE A 161 -6.77 -14.93 11.08
N GLN A 162 -5.65 -15.44 10.58
CA GLN A 162 -4.32 -15.20 11.12
C GLN A 162 -3.64 -14.12 10.29
N LEU A 163 -3.47 -12.93 10.88
CA LEU A 163 -2.84 -11.80 10.24
C LEU A 163 -1.39 -11.69 10.67
N ILE A 164 -0.47 -11.87 9.74
CA ILE A 164 0.97 -11.72 9.94
C ILE A 164 1.39 -10.32 9.54
N GLY A 165 2.10 -9.61 10.40
CA GLY A 165 2.80 -8.38 10.04
C GLY A 165 4.31 -8.56 10.16
N ARG A 166 5.02 -8.40 9.04
CA ARG A 166 6.48 -8.42 9.02
C ARG A 166 7.04 -7.03 9.27
N ASP A 167 8.15 -6.98 10.00
CA ASP A 167 8.96 -5.77 10.10
C ASP A 167 9.62 -5.44 8.76
N ASP A 168 10.00 -4.19 8.52
CA ASP A 168 10.64 -3.80 7.28
C ASP A 168 12.07 -4.37 7.16
N ARG A 169 12.56 -4.47 5.92
CA ARG A 169 13.92 -4.96 5.61
C ARG A 169 15.04 -4.04 6.13
N HIS A 170 14.74 -2.82 6.57
CA HIS A 170 15.65 -1.96 7.30
C HIS A 170 16.09 -2.58 8.63
N ASN A 171 15.20 -3.30 9.30
CA ASN A 171 15.57 -4.12 10.46
C ASN A 171 16.29 -5.40 9.98
N LYS A 172 17.61 -5.40 10.10
CA LYS A 172 18.41 -6.58 9.74
C LYS A 172 18.15 -7.80 10.62
N GLY A 173 17.54 -7.60 11.79
CA GLY A 173 17.15 -8.64 12.74
C GLY A 173 15.72 -9.14 12.55
N ARG A 174 14.99 -8.69 11.49
CA ARG A 174 13.61 -9.10 11.27
C ARG A 174 13.46 -10.61 11.15
N LYS A 175 12.36 -11.15 11.69
CA LYS A 175 12.07 -12.58 11.62
C LYS A 175 11.87 -13.04 10.19
N THR A 176 12.26 -14.28 9.93
CA THR A 176 11.88 -14.95 8.67
C THR A 176 10.39 -15.27 8.68
N LEU A 177 9.81 -15.40 7.48
CA LEU A 177 8.40 -15.78 7.39
C LEU A 177 8.12 -17.15 8.01
N GLY A 178 9.06 -18.11 7.86
CA GLY A 178 8.96 -19.42 8.52
C GLY A 178 8.92 -19.34 10.05
N GLN A 179 9.65 -18.39 10.67
CA GLN A 179 9.57 -18.19 12.12
C GLN A 179 8.20 -17.63 12.55
N LEU A 180 7.62 -16.75 11.76
CA LEU A 180 6.30 -16.16 12.04
C LEU A 180 5.15 -17.17 11.86
N THR A 181 5.31 -18.11 10.93
CA THR A 181 4.27 -19.12 10.63
C THR A 181 4.42 -20.42 11.39
N ALA A 182 5.51 -20.60 12.15
CA ALA A 182 5.83 -21.88 12.81
C ALA A 182 4.73 -22.43 13.73
N ASN A 183 3.96 -21.55 14.37
CA ASN A 183 2.90 -21.90 15.31
C ASN A 183 1.49 -21.61 14.77
N LEU A 184 1.34 -21.31 13.48
CA LEU A 184 0.05 -21.02 12.89
C LEU A 184 -0.70 -22.31 12.52
N ASP A 185 -2.02 -22.26 12.65
CA ASP A 185 -2.90 -23.30 12.14
C ASP A 185 -3.09 -23.10 10.63
N LYS A 186 -2.39 -23.89 9.83
CA LYS A 186 -2.44 -23.82 8.37
C LYS A 186 -3.79 -24.24 7.77
N SER A 187 -4.70 -24.80 8.56
CA SER A 187 -6.07 -25.07 8.14
C SER A 187 -6.96 -23.80 8.15
N LYS A 188 -6.48 -22.72 8.76
CA LYS A 188 -7.16 -21.42 8.83
C LYS A 188 -6.58 -20.42 7.85
N PRO A 189 -7.36 -19.41 7.42
CA PRO A 189 -6.87 -18.38 6.53
C PRO A 189 -5.69 -17.61 7.13
N VAL A 190 -4.68 -17.36 6.30
CA VAL A 190 -3.47 -16.60 6.65
C VAL A 190 -3.29 -15.44 5.70
N ILE A 191 -3.30 -14.22 6.25
CA ILE A 191 -3.03 -12.99 5.50
C ILE A 191 -1.70 -12.42 5.97
N LEU A 192 -0.85 -12.00 5.03
CA LEU A 192 0.46 -11.42 5.28
C LEU A 192 0.49 -9.96 4.82
N LEU A 193 0.98 -9.10 5.69
CA LEU A 193 1.48 -7.77 5.35
C LEU A 193 3.00 -7.80 5.36
N ASP A 194 3.63 -7.49 4.24
CA ASP A 194 5.08 -7.28 4.10
C ASP A 194 5.28 -6.13 3.14
N HIS A 195 5.77 -4.99 3.61
CA HIS A 195 5.82 -3.77 2.82
C HIS A 195 6.55 -3.95 1.50
N GLN A 196 7.75 -4.54 1.52
CA GLN A 196 8.59 -4.70 0.34
C GLN A 196 8.39 -6.07 -0.33
N PRO A 197 7.97 -6.14 -1.62
CA PRO A 197 7.58 -7.39 -2.30
C PRO A 197 8.80 -8.19 -2.81
N TYR A 198 9.57 -8.74 -1.89
CA TYR A 198 10.70 -9.62 -2.19
C TYR A 198 10.45 -11.05 -1.70
N ASP A 199 11.15 -12.00 -2.30
CA ASP A 199 11.12 -13.42 -1.90
C ASP A 199 9.69 -14.01 -1.94
N LEU A 200 8.94 -13.73 -3.02
CA LEU A 200 7.51 -14.04 -3.12
C LEU A 200 7.21 -15.55 -3.08
N GLU A 201 8.16 -16.40 -3.48
CA GLU A 201 8.06 -17.86 -3.38
C GLU A 201 7.93 -18.33 -1.92
N LYS A 202 8.55 -17.63 -0.97
CA LYS A 202 8.46 -17.94 0.46
C LYS A 202 7.07 -17.74 1.04
N THR A 203 6.22 -16.94 0.39
CA THR A 203 4.84 -16.71 0.79
C THR A 203 4.01 -17.99 0.65
N GLU A 204 4.16 -18.65 -0.47
CA GLU A 204 3.50 -19.95 -0.74
C GLU A 204 4.06 -21.06 0.16
N GLU A 205 5.39 -21.18 0.27
CA GLU A 205 6.06 -22.16 1.14
C GLU A 205 5.60 -22.04 2.60
N ALA A 206 5.31 -20.82 3.05
CA ALA A 206 4.80 -20.55 4.40
C ALA A 206 3.31 -20.86 4.58
N GLY A 207 2.56 -21.09 3.49
CA GLY A 207 1.13 -21.39 3.51
C GLY A 207 0.25 -20.16 3.71
N VAL A 208 0.71 -18.99 3.25
CA VAL A 208 -0.04 -17.74 3.25
C VAL A 208 -1.04 -17.73 2.09
N ASP A 209 -2.27 -17.31 2.33
CA ASP A 209 -3.32 -17.27 1.31
C ASP A 209 -3.35 -15.95 0.54
N LEU A 210 -3.12 -14.84 1.25
CA LEU A 210 -3.04 -13.49 0.67
C LEU A 210 -1.85 -12.75 1.25
N GLN A 211 -0.99 -12.21 0.37
CA GLN A 211 0.01 -11.21 0.74
C GLN A 211 -0.36 -9.86 0.13
N PHE A 212 -0.28 -8.81 0.93
CA PHE A 212 -0.40 -7.42 0.48
C PHE A 212 0.91 -6.67 0.74
N SER A 213 1.41 -5.99 -0.29
CA SER A 213 2.65 -5.23 -0.28
C SER A 213 2.47 -3.88 -0.99
N GLY A 214 3.38 -2.95 -0.75
CA GLY A 214 3.47 -1.64 -1.40
C GLY A 214 4.86 -1.37 -1.94
N HIS A 215 5.46 -0.23 -1.53
CA HIS A 215 6.85 0.17 -1.73
C HIS A 215 7.23 0.60 -3.15
N THR A 216 6.76 -0.07 -4.17
CA THR A 216 7.26 0.10 -5.54
C THR A 216 6.73 1.35 -6.23
N HIS A 217 5.58 1.86 -5.77
CA HIS A 217 4.79 2.90 -6.43
C HIS A 217 4.55 2.65 -7.92
N ARG A 218 4.86 1.43 -8.43
CA ARG A 218 4.95 1.13 -9.85
C ARG A 218 5.83 2.13 -10.61
N GLY A 219 6.88 2.65 -9.95
CA GLY A 219 7.78 3.66 -10.50
C GLY A 219 7.21 5.07 -10.62
N GLN A 220 5.95 5.30 -10.22
CA GLN A 220 5.26 6.60 -10.08
C GLN A 220 5.15 7.43 -11.38
N VAL A 221 6.25 7.60 -12.14
CA VAL A 221 6.31 8.43 -13.35
C VAL A 221 6.94 7.65 -14.50
N TRP A 222 6.24 7.58 -15.65
CA TRP A 222 6.81 7.03 -16.88
C TRP A 222 8.08 7.80 -17.26
N PRO A 223 9.19 7.13 -17.67
CA PRO A 223 9.33 5.70 -17.95
C PRO A 223 9.87 4.87 -16.76
N MET A 224 9.89 5.39 -15.53
CA MET A 224 10.44 4.70 -14.37
C MET A 224 9.70 3.39 -14.06
N ASN A 225 8.42 3.28 -14.43
CA ASN A 225 7.65 2.04 -14.30
C ASN A 225 8.34 0.87 -15.04
N TRP A 226 8.95 1.06 -16.20
CA TRP A 226 9.69 0.01 -16.90
C TRP A 226 10.92 -0.45 -16.13
N ILE A 227 11.59 0.46 -15.43
CA ILE A 227 12.76 0.13 -14.61
C ILE A 227 12.30 -0.69 -13.40
N VAL A 228 11.24 -0.26 -12.72
CA VAL A 228 10.69 -0.92 -11.54
C VAL A 228 10.12 -2.30 -11.91
N ASP A 229 9.44 -2.43 -13.04
CA ASP A 229 8.96 -3.73 -13.57
C ASP A 229 10.12 -4.72 -13.85
N HIS A 230 11.34 -4.21 -14.02
CA HIS A 230 12.54 -5.05 -14.24
C HIS A 230 13.28 -5.39 -12.93
N LEU A 231 13.13 -4.56 -11.90
CA LEU A 231 13.80 -4.72 -10.62
C LEU A 231 13.05 -5.66 -9.66
N PHE A 232 11.72 -5.71 -9.77
CA PHE A 232 10.89 -6.51 -8.89
C PHE A 232 10.25 -7.67 -9.65
N GLU A 233 10.15 -8.82 -9.01
CA GLU A 233 9.44 -9.99 -9.55
C GLU A 233 7.95 -9.69 -9.79
N LEU A 234 7.36 -8.86 -8.94
CA LEU A 234 6.05 -8.24 -9.08
C LEU A 234 6.16 -6.80 -8.61
N SER A 235 6.04 -5.86 -9.52
CA SER A 235 6.09 -4.43 -9.22
C SER A 235 4.71 -3.85 -8.92
N TYR A 236 3.64 -4.48 -9.44
CA TYR A 236 2.27 -4.00 -9.33
C TYR A 236 1.25 -5.09 -9.69
N GLY A 237 0.09 -5.03 -9.03
CA GLY A 237 -1.04 -5.89 -9.33
C GLY A 237 -0.96 -7.26 -8.69
N THR A 238 -1.63 -8.24 -9.28
CA THR A 238 -1.83 -9.57 -8.69
C THR A 238 -0.94 -10.60 -9.34
N LYS A 239 -0.32 -11.46 -8.51
CA LYS A 239 0.37 -12.70 -8.92
C LYS A 239 -0.13 -13.86 -8.07
N LYS A 240 -0.34 -15.01 -8.72
CA LYS A 240 -0.61 -16.28 -8.02
C LYS A 240 0.63 -17.16 -8.06
N ILE A 241 1.01 -17.69 -6.89
CA ILE A 241 2.07 -18.68 -6.73
C ILE A 241 1.44 -19.83 -5.92
N GLY A 242 1.26 -20.99 -6.55
CA GLY A 242 0.53 -22.09 -5.94
C GLY A 242 -0.88 -21.68 -5.50
N THR A 243 -1.17 -21.80 -4.20
CA THR A 243 -2.43 -21.38 -3.59
C THR A 243 -2.44 -19.92 -3.12
N SER A 244 -1.27 -19.30 -3.04
CA SER A 244 -1.11 -17.92 -2.55
C SER A 244 -1.48 -16.90 -3.62
N THR A 245 -2.20 -15.87 -3.21
CA THR A 245 -2.41 -14.65 -4.00
C THR A 245 -1.55 -13.54 -3.43
N ILE A 246 -0.73 -12.93 -4.24
CA ILE A 246 0.13 -11.81 -3.87
C ILE A 246 -0.36 -10.57 -4.61
N TYR A 247 -0.53 -9.48 -3.89
CA TYR A 247 -0.87 -8.18 -4.47
C TYR A 247 0.16 -7.14 -4.07
N VAL A 248 0.67 -6.42 -5.05
CA VAL A 248 1.55 -5.27 -4.84
C VAL A 248 0.82 -4.01 -5.29
N SER A 249 0.60 -3.10 -4.35
CA SER A 249 -0.07 -1.84 -4.61
C SER A 249 0.87 -0.81 -5.22
N SER A 250 0.30 0.07 -6.05
CA SER A 250 1.00 1.28 -6.51
C SER A 250 1.00 2.41 -5.47
N GLY A 251 0.33 2.22 -4.34
CA GLY A 251 0.22 3.19 -3.26
C GLY A 251 -1.00 4.11 -3.37
N LEU A 252 -1.53 4.51 -2.22
CA LEU A 252 -2.66 5.44 -2.11
C LEU A 252 -2.24 6.87 -2.47
N SER A 253 -1.01 7.23 -2.13
CA SER A 253 -0.39 8.51 -2.42
C SER A 253 0.96 8.29 -3.13
N LEU A 254 1.93 9.17 -2.89
CA LEU A 254 3.26 9.11 -3.48
C LEU A 254 4.28 9.82 -2.57
N TRP A 255 5.55 9.61 -2.88
CA TRP A 255 6.64 10.40 -2.29
C TRP A 255 7.24 11.34 -3.34
N GLY A 256 7.78 12.50 -2.90
CA GLY A 256 8.46 13.44 -3.78
C GLY A 256 7.50 14.29 -4.65
N PRO A 257 7.76 14.46 -5.97
CA PRO A 257 6.97 15.36 -6.81
C PRO A 257 5.51 14.91 -6.95
N PRO A 258 4.52 15.82 -6.85
CA PRO A 258 3.11 15.50 -6.78
C PRO A 258 2.50 15.15 -8.15
N PHE A 259 3.04 14.13 -8.82
CA PHE A 259 2.61 13.70 -10.16
C PHE A 259 2.60 12.18 -10.27
N ARG A 260 1.52 11.66 -10.86
CA ARG A 260 1.42 10.30 -11.34
C ARG A 260 1.21 10.30 -12.85
N ILE A 261 2.19 9.79 -13.61
CA ILE A 261 2.17 9.77 -15.06
C ILE A 261 2.45 8.36 -15.55
N GLY A 262 1.44 7.70 -16.14
CA GLY A 262 1.52 6.30 -16.58
C GLY A 262 1.38 5.27 -15.46
N THR A 263 1.02 5.73 -14.27
CA THR A 263 0.65 4.93 -13.08
C THR A 263 -0.47 5.65 -12.34
N ASP A 264 -1.23 4.94 -11.51
CA ASP A 264 -2.36 5.50 -10.77
C ASP A 264 -2.14 5.35 -9.27
N SER A 265 -2.67 6.28 -8.47
CA SER A 265 -2.87 6.08 -7.02
C SER A 265 -4.04 5.14 -6.82
N GLU A 266 -3.99 4.28 -5.80
CA GLU A 266 -5.06 3.31 -5.60
C GLU A 266 -5.33 2.96 -4.14
N MET A 267 -6.57 2.60 -3.87
CA MET A 267 -7.05 1.85 -2.73
C MET A 267 -7.56 0.49 -3.22
N VAL A 268 -7.22 -0.58 -2.54
CA VAL A 268 -7.63 -1.93 -2.94
C VAL A 268 -8.71 -2.45 -2.01
N VAL A 269 -9.76 -3.01 -2.59
CA VAL A 269 -10.87 -3.67 -1.86
C VAL A 269 -10.85 -5.14 -2.22
N PHE A 270 -10.48 -6.00 -1.28
CA PHE A 270 -10.62 -7.44 -1.45
C PHE A 270 -11.98 -7.89 -0.90
N ASN A 271 -12.79 -8.49 -1.76
CA ASN A 271 -13.96 -9.26 -1.34
C ASN A 271 -13.53 -10.72 -1.27
N ILE A 272 -13.27 -11.21 -0.07
CA ILE A 272 -12.78 -12.57 0.15
C ILE A 272 -13.97 -13.46 0.50
N THR A 273 -14.12 -14.57 -0.22
CA THR A 273 -15.07 -15.62 0.13
C THR A 273 -14.30 -16.83 0.65
N PHE A 274 -14.72 -17.36 1.79
CA PHE A 274 -14.14 -18.56 2.39
C PHE A 274 -14.97 -19.80 2.00
N LYS A 275 -14.28 -20.91 1.73
CA LYS A 275 -14.92 -22.21 1.43
C LYS A 275 -14.28 -23.30 2.26
N GLU A 276 -15.09 -24.27 2.68
CA GLU A 276 -14.62 -25.49 3.34
C GLU A 276 -13.87 -26.41 2.36
#